data_a25b10a53fd2dbe5ae39e3baefa1bd52
#
_entry.id   a25b10a53fd2dbe5ae39e3baefa1bd52
#
_cell.length_a   1.000
_cell.length_b   1.000
_cell.length_c   1.000
_cell.angle_alpha   90.00
_cell.angle_beta   90.00
_cell.angle_gamma   90.00
#
_symmetry.space_group_name_H-M   'P 1'
#
loop_
_entity.id
_entity.type
_entity.pdbx_description
1 polymer ?
#
loop_
_entity_poly.entity_id
_entity_poly.type
_entity_poly.pdbx_seq_one_letter_code
_entity_poly.pdbx_strand_id
1 'polypeptide(L)'
;MRVSDFHFDLPDELIARYPKEDRSSCRLLQLNGENGEISHRTFTDVLDLIDEGDLLIFNNTRVIPARMFGRKASGGKIEVLVERVLSEHHFLAHIRSSKAPKEGAELFLGEDKLGENNGVKAIMIGRQDALFEVELADKSRNVLDVLQEIGHMPLPPYIDRPDEEADQECYQTVYNKVPGAVAAPTAGLHFDDELLQKLHEKGVNFEFVTLHVGAGTFQPVRVENIEDHIMHAEYVELSQEVCNAIIETKKAGKRVIAVGTTSVRSVETAALSAEENGNPDLIEPYFSDTSIFIYPGKSFRVVDALITNFHLPESTLIMLVSAFAGFSHTINAYKSAVENRYRFFSYGDAMFITKNPNVKGLE
;
A
#
# COMPACT_ATOMS: atom_id res chain seq x y z
N MET A 1 5.42 -0.64 24.02
CA MET A 1 5.51 0.60 23.21
C MET A 1 4.10 1.10 22.95
N ARG A 2 3.83 2.40 23.07
CA ARG A 2 2.46 2.94 22.91
C ARG A 2 2.27 3.50 21.51
N VAL A 3 1.04 3.40 20.99
CA VAL A 3 0.66 4.01 19.71
C VAL A 3 0.89 5.53 19.74
N SER A 4 0.57 6.18 20.87
CA SER A 4 0.79 7.63 21.09
C SER A 4 2.27 8.06 21.05
N ASP A 5 3.23 7.16 21.18
CA ASP A 5 4.65 7.51 21.05
C ASP A 5 4.98 7.96 19.61
N PHE A 6 4.19 7.52 18.63
CA PHE A 6 4.33 7.86 17.20
C PHE A 6 3.48 9.07 16.79
N HIS A 7 3.05 9.87 17.75
CA HIS A 7 2.31 11.09 17.50
C HIS A 7 3.24 12.23 17.03
N PHE A 8 2.75 13.00 16.07
CA PHE A 8 3.28 14.30 15.69
C PHE A 8 2.14 15.19 15.19
N ASP A 9 2.27 16.49 15.36
CA ASP A 9 1.27 17.44 14.89
C ASP A 9 1.34 17.58 13.36
N LEU A 10 0.26 17.22 12.68
CA LEU A 10 0.14 17.34 11.23
C LEU A 10 -0.99 18.32 10.88
N PRO A 11 -0.67 19.52 10.37
CA PRO A 11 -1.67 20.46 9.87
C PRO A 11 -2.44 19.88 8.66
N ASP A 12 -3.77 20.00 8.66
CA ASP A 12 -4.64 19.46 7.62
C ASP A 12 -4.32 20.00 6.21
N GLU A 13 -3.86 21.26 6.12
CA GLU A 13 -3.46 21.85 4.85
C GLU A 13 -2.23 21.21 4.20
N LEU A 14 -1.47 20.39 4.93
CA LEU A 14 -0.35 19.63 4.36
C LEU A 14 -0.77 18.27 3.76
N ILE A 15 -2.02 17.87 3.98
CA ILE A 15 -2.55 16.63 3.39
C ILE A 15 -2.88 16.86 1.91
N ALA A 16 -2.21 16.13 1.02
CA ALA A 16 -2.40 16.27 -0.42
C ALA A 16 -3.68 15.55 -0.87
N ARG A 17 -4.66 16.31 -1.36
CA ARG A 17 -5.94 15.77 -1.89
C ARG A 17 -5.93 15.55 -3.40
N TYR A 18 -4.97 16.14 -4.11
CA TYR A 18 -4.77 16.01 -5.55
C TYR A 18 -3.31 15.68 -5.88
N PRO A 19 -3.07 14.85 -6.91
CA PRO A 19 -1.73 14.61 -7.41
C PRO A 19 -1.15 15.88 -8.03
N LYS A 20 0.18 15.92 -8.19
CA LYS A 20 0.82 16.88 -9.08
C LYS A 20 0.64 16.43 -10.54
N GLU A 21 0.66 17.39 -11.48
CA GLU A 21 0.62 17.10 -12.93
C GLU A 21 1.81 16.25 -13.35
N ASP A 22 2.99 16.60 -12.85
CA ASP A 22 4.23 15.87 -13.07
C ASP A 22 4.56 15.02 -11.81
N ARG A 23 4.55 13.69 -11.98
CA ARG A 23 4.74 12.71 -10.89
C ARG A 23 6.08 12.86 -10.20
N SER A 24 7.16 13.04 -10.99
CA SER A 24 8.54 13.09 -10.50
C SER A 24 8.95 14.48 -9.97
N SER A 25 8.08 15.51 -10.12
CA SER A 25 8.34 16.87 -9.61
C SER A 25 8.10 17.04 -8.10
N CYS A 26 7.71 15.99 -7.38
CA CYS A 26 7.52 16.06 -5.93
C CYS A 26 8.85 16.27 -5.20
N ARG A 27 8.77 16.74 -3.96
CA ARG A 27 9.94 16.90 -3.09
C ARG A 27 10.36 15.54 -2.53
N LEU A 28 11.64 15.42 -2.23
CA LEU A 28 12.24 14.25 -1.61
C LEU A 28 12.95 14.66 -0.32
N LEU A 29 12.60 14.06 0.79
CA LEU A 29 13.39 14.14 2.02
C LEU A 29 14.29 12.92 2.09
N GLN A 30 15.59 13.12 1.98
CA GLN A 30 16.58 12.08 2.23
C GLN A 30 16.88 12.01 3.72
N LEU A 31 16.73 10.81 4.30
CA LEU A 31 17.07 10.53 5.69
C LEU A 31 18.17 9.47 5.75
N ASN A 32 19.32 9.84 6.29
CA ASN A 32 20.35 8.87 6.61
C ASN A 32 19.98 8.14 7.92
N GLY A 33 19.66 6.85 7.84
CA GLY A 33 19.25 6.07 8.99
C GLY A 33 20.37 5.89 10.03
N GLU A 34 21.64 5.87 9.63
CA GLU A 34 22.75 5.65 10.55
C GLU A 34 22.96 6.83 11.51
N ASN A 35 22.92 8.06 11.01
CA ASN A 35 23.25 9.27 11.78
C ASN A 35 22.10 10.28 11.94
N GLY A 36 20.94 10.05 11.27
CA GLY A 36 19.78 10.94 11.33
C GLY A 36 19.89 12.20 10.49
N GLU A 37 20.93 12.33 9.64
CA GLU A 37 21.11 13.48 8.76
C GLU A 37 19.96 13.58 7.74
N ILE A 38 19.43 14.81 7.58
CA ILE A 38 18.33 15.13 6.69
C ILE A 38 18.82 16.03 5.57
N SER A 39 18.48 15.69 4.32
CA SER A 39 18.68 16.55 3.15
C SER A 39 17.36 16.72 2.38
N HIS A 40 17.12 17.96 1.93
CA HIS A 40 15.94 18.28 1.13
C HIS A 40 16.30 18.31 -0.34
N ARG A 41 15.56 17.52 -1.14
CA ARG A 41 15.82 17.25 -2.57
C ARG A 41 14.54 17.29 -3.38
N THR A 42 14.65 17.07 -4.69
CA THR A 42 13.55 16.75 -5.61
C THR A 42 13.54 15.25 -5.88
N PHE A 43 12.39 14.67 -6.21
CA PHE A 43 12.30 13.21 -6.40
C PHE A 43 13.22 12.70 -7.53
N THR A 44 13.43 13.49 -8.57
CA THR A 44 14.38 13.17 -9.64
C THR A 44 15.81 12.94 -9.16
N ASP A 45 16.18 13.46 -7.99
CA ASP A 45 17.52 13.26 -7.40
C ASP A 45 17.73 11.82 -6.89
N VAL A 46 16.70 10.94 -6.94
CA VAL A 46 16.89 9.49 -6.73
C VAL A 46 17.92 8.93 -7.72
N LEU A 47 18.10 9.55 -8.88
CA LEU A 47 19.16 9.22 -9.83
C LEU A 47 20.57 9.35 -9.24
N ASP A 48 20.77 10.25 -8.28
CA ASP A 48 22.06 10.42 -7.60
C ASP A 48 22.19 9.52 -6.35
N LEU A 49 21.06 9.03 -5.82
CA LEU A 49 20.98 8.24 -4.59
C LEU A 49 21.01 6.73 -4.82
N ILE A 50 20.69 6.29 -6.04
CA ILE A 50 20.62 4.89 -6.44
C ILE A 50 21.79 4.60 -7.37
N ASP A 51 22.60 3.59 -7.05
CA ASP A 51 23.80 3.25 -7.77
C ASP A 51 23.59 2.15 -8.83
N GLU A 52 24.50 2.06 -9.78
CA GLU A 52 24.58 0.94 -10.73
C GLU A 52 24.66 -0.40 -9.97
N GLY A 53 23.82 -1.34 -10.39
CA GLY A 53 23.73 -2.68 -9.81
C GLY A 53 22.82 -2.77 -8.56
N ASP A 54 22.30 -1.65 -8.04
CA ASP A 54 21.24 -1.70 -7.03
C ASP A 54 19.98 -2.32 -7.63
N LEU A 55 19.14 -2.92 -6.78
CA LEU A 55 17.87 -3.55 -7.14
C LEU A 55 16.71 -2.79 -6.51
N LEU A 56 15.84 -2.23 -7.36
CA LEU A 56 14.55 -1.67 -6.93
C LEU A 56 13.47 -2.74 -6.94
N ILE A 57 12.77 -2.89 -5.83
CA ILE A 57 11.60 -3.79 -5.71
C ILE A 57 10.33 -2.95 -5.69
N PHE A 58 9.50 -3.13 -6.72
CA PHE A 58 8.22 -2.46 -6.89
C PHE A 58 7.04 -3.38 -6.59
N ASN A 59 5.91 -2.82 -6.18
CA ASN A 59 4.64 -3.52 -6.11
C ASN A 59 3.82 -3.20 -7.38
N ASN A 60 3.57 -4.20 -8.22
CA ASN A 60 2.89 -4.06 -9.51
C ASN A 60 1.37 -4.24 -9.43
N THR A 61 0.80 -4.24 -8.24
CA THR A 61 -0.65 -4.35 -8.08
C THR A 61 -1.36 -3.20 -8.78
N ARG A 62 -2.54 -3.50 -9.37
CA ARG A 62 -3.45 -2.51 -9.97
C ARG A 62 -4.66 -2.32 -9.09
N VAL A 63 -5.00 -1.07 -8.80
CA VAL A 63 -6.22 -0.73 -8.05
C VAL A 63 -7.44 -1.00 -8.93
N ILE A 64 -8.40 -1.72 -8.36
CA ILE A 64 -9.70 -1.95 -8.99
C ILE A 64 -10.70 -0.89 -8.51
N PRO A 65 -11.72 -0.51 -9.31
CA PRO A 65 -12.77 0.43 -8.90
C PRO A 65 -13.71 -0.26 -7.90
N ALA A 66 -13.19 -0.55 -6.70
CA ALA A 66 -13.74 -1.46 -5.71
C ALA A 66 -14.97 -0.93 -4.97
N ARG A 67 -15.30 0.37 -5.10
CA ARG A 67 -16.44 0.98 -4.39
C ARG A 67 -17.68 1.00 -5.27
N MET A 68 -18.79 0.50 -4.77
CA MET A 68 -20.08 0.50 -5.47
C MET A 68 -21.16 1.06 -4.56
N PHE A 69 -22.09 1.81 -5.13
CA PHE A 69 -23.30 2.27 -4.46
C PHE A 69 -24.50 1.46 -4.96
N GLY A 70 -25.53 1.30 -4.11
CA GLY A 70 -26.68 0.55 -4.48
C GLY A 70 -27.72 0.50 -3.36
N ARG A 71 -28.63 -0.48 -3.45
CA ARG A 71 -29.65 -0.71 -2.42
C ARG A 71 -29.93 -2.19 -2.20
N LYS A 72 -30.54 -2.47 -1.06
CA LYS A 72 -31.13 -3.78 -0.75
C LYS A 72 -32.52 -3.88 -1.42
N ALA A 73 -33.03 -5.09 -1.63
CA ALA A 73 -34.42 -5.30 -2.10
C ALA A 73 -35.46 -4.56 -1.25
N SER A 74 -35.17 -4.29 0.02
CA SER A 74 -36.02 -3.48 0.91
C SER A 74 -35.95 -1.96 0.68
N GLY A 75 -35.19 -1.49 -0.32
CA GLY A 75 -35.00 -0.07 -0.66
C GLY A 75 -33.92 0.65 0.15
N GLY A 76 -33.33 0.03 1.17
CA GLY A 76 -32.29 0.66 1.99
C GLY A 76 -30.98 0.82 1.22
N LYS A 77 -30.45 2.05 1.17
CA LYS A 77 -29.16 2.37 0.52
C LYS A 77 -28.00 1.60 1.15
N ILE A 78 -27.05 1.20 0.31
CA ILE A 78 -25.80 0.55 0.70
C ILE A 78 -24.62 1.16 -0.05
N GLU A 79 -23.46 1.14 0.61
CA GLU A 79 -22.14 1.32 0.02
C GLU A 79 -21.37 0.00 0.21
N VAL A 80 -20.85 -0.53 -0.88
CA VAL A 80 -20.10 -1.77 -0.92
C VAL A 80 -18.67 -1.44 -1.31
N LEU A 81 -17.71 -1.81 -0.47
CA LEU A 81 -16.28 -1.71 -0.78
C LEU A 81 -15.71 -3.12 -0.85
N VAL A 82 -15.39 -3.57 -2.05
CA VAL A 82 -14.79 -4.89 -2.27
C VAL A 82 -13.42 -4.93 -1.62
N GLU A 83 -13.18 -5.91 -0.76
CA GLU A 83 -11.89 -6.15 -0.10
C GLU A 83 -11.04 -7.15 -0.89
N ARG A 84 -11.67 -8.23 -1.38
CA ARG A 84 -11.00 -9.30 -2.10
C ARG A 84 -11.94 -9.97 -3.10
N VAL A 85 -11.50 -10.17 -4.32
CA VAL A 85 -12.17 -11.02 -5.31
C VAL A 85 -11.74 -12.47 -5.05
N LEU A 86 -12.70 -13.34 -4.77
CA LEU A 86 -12.46 -14.76 -4.44
C LEU A 86 -12.51 -15.65 -5.68
N SER A 87 -13.39 -15.33 -6.62
CA SER A 87 -13.56 -16.05 -7.89
C SER A 87 -14.22 -15.13 -8.93
N GLU A 88 -14.51 -15.66 -10.11
CA GLU A 88 -15.19 -14.90 -11.16
C GLU A 88 -16.52 -14.27 -10.68
N HIS A 89 -17.21 -14.89 -9.72
CA HIS A 89 -18.55 -14.48 -9.28
C HIS A 89 -18.66 -14.14 -7.80
N HIS A 90 -17.60 -14.36 -7.00
CA HIS A 90 -17.63 -14.17 -5.55
C HIS A 90 -16.60 -13.14 -5.10
N PHE A 91 -16.96 -12.32 -4.13
CA PHE A 91 -16.06 -11.37 -3.51
C PHE A 91 -16.40 -11.15 -2.03
N LEU A 92 -15.39 -10.75 -1.26
CA LEU A 92 -15.52 -10.24 0.10
C LEU A 92 -15.59 -8.72 0.07
N ALA A 93 -16.47 -8.14 0.88
CA ALA A 93 -16.64 -6.71 0.93
C ALA A 93 -17.02 -6.18 2.31
N HIS A 94 -16.65 -4.93 2.58
CA HIS A 94 -17.31 -4.13 3.60
C HIS A 94 -18.64 -3.60 3.04
N ILE A 95 -19.72 -3.71 3.82
CA ILE A 95 -21.01 -3.15 3.44
C ILE A 95 -21.48 -2.17 4.50
N ARG A 96 -21.53 -0.89 4.13
CA ARG A 96 -22.07 0.17 4.97
C ARG A 96 -23.56 0.33 4.66
N SER A 97 -24.40 0.25 5.69
CA SER A 97 -25.85 0.38 5.59
C SER A 97 -26.46 0.69 6.96
N SER A 98 -27.70 1.20 6.98
CA SER A 98 -28.42 1.46 8.24
C SER A 98 -28.71 0.18 9.06
N LYS A 99 -28.95 -0.93 8.34
CA LYS A 99 -29.08 -2.29 8.92
C LYS A 99 -28.31 -3.25 8.01
N ALA A 100 -27.39 -4.04 8.59
CA ALA A 100 -26.61 -5.02 7.85
C ALA A 100 -27.51 -5.97 7.06
N PRO A 101 -27.14 -6.31 5.80
CA PRO A 101 -27.87 -7.33 5.04
C PRO A 101 -27.72 -8.67 5.74
N LYS A 102 -28.79 -9.48 5.70
CA LYS A 102 -28.77 -10.87 6.18
C LYS A 102 -28.39 -11.81 5.06
N GLU A 103 -27.96 -13.01 5.41
CA GLU A 103 -27.76 -14.09 4.44
C GLU A 103 -29.01 -14.32 3.58
N GLY A 104 -28.79 -14.46 2.26
CA GLY A 104 -29.86 -14.52 1.27
C GLY A 104 -30.41 -13.15 0.82
N ALA A 105 -29.93 -12.04 1.39
CA ALA A 105 -30.41 -10.71 0.99
C ALA A 105 -29.95 -10.36 -0.43
N GLU A 106 -30.90 -9.92 -1.24
CA GLU A 106 -30.64 -9.38 -2.58
C GLU A 106 -30.14 -7.93 -2.50
N LEU A 107 -29.10 -7.66 -3.26
CA LEU A 107 -28.45 -6.37 -3.40
C LEU A 107 -28.53 -5.96 -4.89
N PHE A 108 -28.74 -4.67 -5.14
CA PHE A 108 -28.75 -4.08 -6.48
C PHE A 108 -27.67 -3.01 -6.51
N LEU A 109 -26.58 -3.27 -7.26
CA LEU A 109 -25.35 -2.49 -7.26
C LEU A 109 -25.24 -1.62 -8.51
N GLY A 110 -24.68 -0.42 -8.39
CA GLY A 110 -24.38 0.48 -9.51
C GLY A 110 -25.59 1.24 -10.06
N GLU A 111 -26.68 1.39 -9.31
CA GLU A 111 -27.86 2.15 -9.76
C GLU A 111 -27.57 3.63 -10.00
N ASP A 112 -26.57 4.20 -9.32
CA ASP A 112 -26.07 5.54 -9.55
C ASP A 112 -25.48 5.75 -10.96
N LYS A 113 -24.91 4.69 -11.56
CA LYS A 113 -24.36 4.71 -12.92
C LYS A 113 -25.33 4.17 -13.99
N LEU A 114 -26.08 3.11 -13.65
CA LEU A 114 -26.97 2.43 -14.59
C LEU A 114 -28.40 2.97 -14.58
N GLY A 115 -28.72 3.85 -13.63
CA GLY A 115 -30.07 4.38 -13.41
C GLY A 115 -30.91 3.52 -12.46
N GLU A 116 -31.92 4.12 -11.87
CA GLU A 116 -32.83 3.45 -10.94
C GLU A 116 -33.44 2.17 -11.57
N ASN A 117 -33.47 1.10 -10.80
CA ASN A 117 -33.95 -0.23 -11.15
C ASN A 117 -33.13 -1.05 -12.18
N ASN A 118 -31.95 -0.56 -12.59
CA ASN A 118 -31.06 -1.26 -13.51
C ASN A 118 -29.79 -1.83 -12.82
N GLY A 119 -29.73 -1.79 -11.50
CA GLY A 119 -28.57 -2.26 -10.74
C GLY A 119 -28.23 -3.73 -10.98
N VAL A 120 -26.95 -4.06 -10.93
CA VAL A 120 -26.44 -5.44 -10.99
C VAL A 120 -26.88 -6.19 -9.75
N LYS A 121 -27.63 -7.30 -9.96
CA LYS A 121 -28.12 -8.13 -8.86
C LYS A 121 -27.02 -8.98 -8.28
N ALA A 122 -26.86 -8.91 -6.96
CA ALA A 122 -25.95 -9.75 -6.17
C ALA A 122 -26.67 -10.29 -4.92
N ILE A 123 -26.13 -11.32 -4.32
CA ILE A 123 -26.70 -11.99 -3.15
C ILE A 123 -25.65 -12.04 -2.05
N MET A 124 -25.99 -11.60 -0.86
CA MET A 124 -25.17 -11.80 0.31
C MET A 124 -25.30 -13.24 0.77
N ILE A 125 -24.23 -14.05 0.65
CA ILE A 125 -24.28 -15.50 0.86
C ILE A 125 -23.65 -15.93 2.19
N GLY A 126 -22.88 -15.07 2.86
CA GLY A 126 -22.24 -15.41 4.12
C GLY A 126 -21.38 -14.28 4.68
N ARG A 127 -20.58 -14.64 5.68
CA ARG A 127 -19.60 -13.75 6.30
C ARG A 127 -18.28 -14.48 6.55
N GLN A 128 -17.20 -13.72 6.42
CA GLN A 128 -15.88 -14.08 6.92
C GLN A 128 -15.42 -12.95 7.87
N ASP A 129 -15.39 -13.21 9.17
CA ASP A 129 -15.12 -12.20 10.19
C ASP A 129 -16.04 -10.97 10.07
N ALA A 130 -15.47 -9.80 9.84
CA ALA A 130 -16.19 -8.55 9.65
C ALA A 130 -16.69 -8.34 8.22
N LEU A 131 -16.23 -9.13 7.25
CA LEU A 131 -16.54 -8.99 5.82
C LEU A 131 -17.80 -9.77 5.44
N PHE A 132 -18.50 -9.24 4.45
CA PHE A 132 -19.64 -9.91 3.81
C PHE A 132 -19.17 -10.66 2.57
N GLU A 133 -19.57 -11.90 2.44
CA GLU A 133 -19.38 -12.68 1.22
C GLU A 133 -20.56 -12.45 0.29
N VAL A 134 -20.28 -12.03 -0.92
CA VAL A 134 -21.27 -11.62 -1.91
C VAL A 134 -21.04 -12.36 -3.21
N GLU A 135 -22.15 -12.85 -3.81
CA GLU A 135 -22.16 -13.56 -5.07
C GLU A 135 -22.95 -12.80 -6.13
N LEU A 136 -22.42 -12.66 -7.34
CA LEU A 136 -23.17 -12.15 -8.50
C LEU A 136 -24.28 -13.16 -8.88
N ALA A 137 -25.49 -12.67 -9.04
CA ALA A 137 -26.63 -13.51 -9.44
C ALA A 137 -26.52 -13.96 -10.91
N ASP A 138 -26.02 -13.09 -11.79
CA ASP A 138 -25.78 -13.38 -13.21
C ASP A 138 -24.38 -14.00 -13.38
N LYS A 139 -24.34 -15.29 -13.68
CA LYS A 139 -23.10 -16.06 -13.87
C LYS A 139 -22.45 -15.86 -15.24
N SER A 140 -23.05 -15.09 -16.13
CA SER A 140 -22.42 -14.69 -17.40
C SER A 140 -21.46 -13.51 -17.24
N ARG A 141 -21.45 -12.86 -16.08
CA ARG A 141 -20.64 -11.69 -15.76
C ARG A 141 -19.61 -12.04 -14.68
N ASN A 142 -18.40 -11.54 -14.81
CA ASN A 142 -17.43 -11.66 -13.75
C ASN A 142 -17.33 -10.39 -12.87
N VAL A 143 -16.81 -10.55 -11.67
CA VAL A 143 -16.71 -9.47 -10.67
C VAL A 143 -15.87 -8.29 -11.20
N LEU A 144 -14.75 -8.54 -11.87
CA LEU A 144 -13.87 -7.48 -12.35
C LEU A 144 -14.52 -6.65 -13.45
N ASP A 145 -15.28 -7.28 -14.38
CA ASP A 145 -16.02 -6.57 -15.42
C ASP A 145 -17.14 -5.72 -14.82
N VAL A 146 -17.86 -6.26 -13.83
CA VAL A 146 -18.88 -5.52 -13.10
C VAL A 146 -18.28 -4.30 -12.41
N LEU A 147 -17.15 -4.49 -11.70
CA LEU A 147 -16.45 -3.39 -11.05
C LEU A 147 -16.00 -2.32 -12.04
N GLN A 148 -15.48 -2.72 -13.21
CA GLN A 148 -15.06 -1.78 -14.24
C GLN A 148 -16.23 -0.94 -14.79
N GLU A 149 -17.43 -1.53 -14.88
CA GLU A 149 -18.62 -0.85 -15.39
C GLU A 149 -19.26 0.09 -14.36
N ILE A 150 -19.44 -0.38 -13.10
CA ILE A 150 -20.24 0.33 -12.10
C ILE A 150 -19.43 0.80 -10.89
N GLY A 151 -18.17 0.41 -10.79
CA GLY A 151 -17.31 0.75 -9.65
C GLY A 151 -16.81 2.19 -9.69
N HIS A 152 -16.40 2.66 -8.52
CA HIS A 152 -15.73 3.93 -8.26
C HIS A 152 -14.34 3.67 -7.70
N MET A 153 -13.39 4.56 -7.98
CA MET A 153 -12.05 4.46 -7.40
C MET A 153 -12.13 4.58 -5.87
N PRO A 154 -11.57 3.63 -5.12
CA PRO A 154 -11.63 3.61 -3.67
C PRO A 154 -10.60 4.55 -3.05
N LEU A 155 -10.75 5.86 -3.30
CA LEU A 155 -9.83 6.86 -2.73
C LEU A 155 -9.80 6.76 -1.20
N PRO A 156 -8.63 6.95 -0.58
CA PRO A 156 -8.49 6.97 0.87
C PRO A 156 -9.39 8.02 1.54
N PRO A 157 -9.89 7.77 2.75
CA PRO A 157 -10.82 8.69 3.43
C PRO A 157 -10.30 10.11 3.65
N TYR A 158 -8.97 10.29 3.77
CA TYR A 158 -8.36 11.61 3.97
C TYR A 158 -8.34 12.48 2.70
N ILE A 159 -8.62 11.91 1.52
CA ILE A 159 -8.78 12.68 0.27
C ILE A 159 -10.09 13.49 0.30
N ASP A 160 -11.09 13.03 1.06
CA ASP A 160 -12.35 13.72 1.38
C ASP A 160 -13.02 14.44 0.18
N ARG A 161 -13.04 13.76 -0.96
CA ARG A 161 -13.76 14.15 -2.16
C ARG A 161 -14.26 12.91 -2.91
N PRO A 162 -15.29 13.03 -3.76
CA PRO A 162 -15.64 11.98 -4.70
C PRO A 162 -14.47 11.67 -5.64
N ASP A 163 -14.45 10.45 -6.18
CA ASP A 163 -13.54 10.10 -7.25
C ASP A 163 -13.92 10.84 -8.56
N GLU A 164 -12.90 11.18 -9.31
CA GLU A 164 -13.01 11.80 -10.63
C GLU A 164 -12.46 10.84 -11.69
N GLU A 165 -12.82 11.01 -12.96
CA GLU A 165 -12.35 10.15 -14.05
C GLU A 165 -10.81 10.08 -14.11
N ALA A 166 -10.14 11.20 -13.81
CA ALA A 166 -8.68 11.27 -13.76
C ALA A 166 -8.06 10.36 -12.69
N ASP A 167 -8.78 10.04 -11.61
CA ASP A 167 -8.25 9.17 -10.55
C ASP A 167 -8.05 7.72 -11.03
N GLN A 168 -8.74 7.29 -12.09
CA GLN A 168 -8.56 5.96 -12.68
C GLN A 168 -7.13 5.72 -13.15
N GLU A 169 -6.45 6.78 -13.62
CA GLU A 169 -5.06 6.74 -14.07
C GLU A 169 -4.09 7.36 -13.05
N CYS A 170 -4.49 8.45 -12.37
CA CYS A 170 -3.61 9.12 -11.41
C CYS A 170 -3.37 8.30 -10.14
N TYR A 171 -4.35 7.48 -9.73
CA TYR A 171 -4.22 6.58 -8.56
C TYR A 171 -3.70 5.18 -8.95
N GLN A 172 -2.83 5.14 -9.98
CA GLN A 172 -2.12 3.95 -10.48
C GLN A 172 -0.64 4.26 -10.70
N THR A 173 0.22 3.27 -10.45
CA THR A 173 1.62 3.34 -10.87
C THR A 173 1.73 3.14 -12.39
N VAL A 174 2.77 3.67 -13.03
CA VAL A 174 2.98 3.48 -14.48
C VAL A 174 3.28 2.01 -14.85
N TYR A 175 3.71 1.20 -13.88
CA TYR A 175 4.03 -0.22 -14.05
C TYR A 175 2.98 -1.17 -13.45
N ASN A 176 1.78 -0.67 -13.10
CA ASN A 176 0.71 -1.51 -12.56
C ASN A 176 0.32 -2.61 -13.56
N LYS A 177 0.06 -3.83 -13.07
CA LYS A 177 -0.19 -4.99 -13.91
C LYS A 177 -1.30 -5.92 -13.39
N VAL A 178 -1.26 -6.28 -12.11
CA VAL A 178 -2.11 -7.33 -11.53
C VAL A 178 -3.29 -6.69 -10.79
N PRO A 179 -4.54 -6.77 -11.31
CA PRO A 179 -5.71 -6.17 -10.66
C PRO A 179 -6.07 -6.89 -9.36
N GLY A 180 -6.47 -6.15 -8.33
CA GLY A 180 -6.92 -6.75 -7.06
C GLY A 180 -6.78 -5.84 -5.84
N ALA A 181 -6.02 -4.74 -5.92
CA ALA A 181 -5.85 -3.83 -4.79
C ALA A 181 -7.02 -2.86 -4.63
N VAL A 182 -7.26 -2.47 -3.39
CA VAL A 182 -8.20 -1.42 -2.99
C VAL A 182 -7.48 -0.08 -2.76
N ALA A 183 -6.17 -0.12 -2.57
CA ALA A 183 -5.33 1.06 -2.48
C ALA A 183 -4.08 0.94 -3.35
N ALA A 184 -3.61 2.06 -3.89
CA ALA A 184 -2.39 2.11 -4.68
C ALA A 184 -1.13 1.93 -3.81
N PRO A 185 -0.05 1.32 -4.34
CA PRO A 185 1.28 1.36 -3.72
C PRO A 185 1.88 2.75 -3.96
N THR A 186 1.49 3.72 -3.11
CA THR A 186 1.58 5.16 -3.38
C THR A 186 2.99 5.70 -3.55
N ALA A 187 4.01 5.06 -2.98
CA ALA A 187 5.41 5.44 -3.22
C ALA A 187 5.82 5.26 -4.69
N GLY A 188 5.17 4.34 -5.39
CA GLY A 188 5.38 4.13 -6.83
C GLY A 188 4.75 5.21 -7.72
N LEU A 189 3.82 6.01 -7.19
CA LEU A 189 3.18 7.07 -7.95
C LEU A 189 4.14 8.21 -8.35
N HIS A 190 5.27 8.32 -7.66
CA HIS A 190 6.29 9.32 -7.94
C HIS A 190 7.16 9.00 -9.16
N PHE A 191 7.16 7.74 -9.60
CA PHE A 191 7.89 7.33 -10.80
C PHE A 191 7.07 7.57 -12.06
N ASP A 192 7.73 8.10 -13.08
CA ASP A 192 7.27 8.16 -14.45
C ASP A 192 8.17 7.30 -15.36
N ASP A 193 7.75 7.09 -16.59
CA ASP A 193 8.49 6.25 -17.55
C ASP A 193 9.88 6.81 -17.86
N GLU A 194 10.04 8.14 -17.89
CA GLU A 194 11.33 8.79 -18.18
C GLU A 194 12.34 8.53 -17.05
N LEU A 195 11.92 8.65 -15.80
CA LEU A 195 12.77 8.39 -14.64
C LEU A 195 13.17 6.91 -14.55
N LEU A 196 12.21 6.01 -14.80
CA LEU A 196 12.49 4.56 -14.85
C LEU A 196 13.48 4.22 -15.95
N GLN A 197 13.34 4.82 -17.14
CA GLN A 197 14.27 4.62 -18.23
C GLN A 197 15.68 5.09 -17.85
N LYS A 198 15.82 6.28 -17.27
CA LYS A 198 17.14 6.81 -16.84
C LYS A 198 17.80 5.91 -15.77
N LEU A 199 17.04 5.39 -14.83
CA LEU A 199 17.55 4.43 -13.83
C LEU A 199 18.01 3.13 -14.49
N HIS A 200 17.25 2.62 -15.45
CA HIS A 200 17.62 1.43 -16.21
C HIS A 200 18.90 1.65 -17.04
N GLU A 201 19.02 2.79 -17.73
CA GLU A 201 20.21 3.17 -18.48
C GLU A 201 21.44 3.34 -17.58
N LYS A 202 21.23 3.73 -16.31
CA LYS A 202 22.28 3.76 -15.27
C LYS A 202 22.74 2.37 -14.82
N GLY A 203 22.05 1.30 -15.19
CA GLY A 203 22.34 -0.07 -14.78
C GLY A 203 21.69 -0.47 -13.46
N VAL A 204 20.60 0.19 -13.06
CA VAL A 204 19.76 -0.21 -11.92
C VAL A 204 18.84 -1.35 -12.34
N ASN A 205 18.74 -2.39 -11.52
CA ASN A 205 17.87 -3.54 -11.76
C ASN A 205 16.49 -3.31 -11.15
N PHE A 206 15.44 -3.87 -11.79
CA PHE A 206 14.06 -3.78 -11.33
C PHE A 206 13.44 -5.17 -11.19
N GLU A 207 12.74 -5.39 -10.08
CA GLU A 207 11.91 -6.56 -9.88
C GLU A 207 10.56 -6.17 -9.28
N PHE A 208 9.57 -7.04 -9.47
CA PHE A 208 8.19 -6.76 -9.12
C PHE A 208 7.61 -7.84 -8.22
N VAL A 209 7.04 -7.42 -7.11
CA VAL A 209 6.17 -8.24 -6.26
C VAL A 209 4.73 -7.81 -6.47
N THR A 210 3.78 -8.68 -6.14
CA THR A 210 2.37 -8.31 -6.06
C THR A 210 1.92 -8.40 -4.62
N LEU A 211 1.48 -7.29 -4.04
CA LEU A 211 0.75 -7.26 -2.78
C LEU A 211 -0.53 -6.48 -3.00
N HIS A 212 -1.66 -7.15 -2.85
CA HIS A 212 -2.96 -6.51 -2.95
C HIS A 212 -3.29 -5.79 -1.65
N VAL A 213 -3.18 -4.46 -1.68
CA VAL A 213 -3.47 -3.62 -0.52
C VAL A 213 -4.97 -3.61 -0.27
N GLY A 214 -5.39 -4.05 0.91
CA GLY A 214 -6.78 -4.04 1.35
C GLY A 214 -7.23 -2.72 1.97
N ALA A 215 -8.55 -2.56 2.17
CA ALA A 215 -9.14 -1.39 2.83
C ALA A 215 -8.70 -1.24 4.30
N GLY A 216 -8.20 -2.31 4.91
CA GLY A 216 -7.65 -2.30 6.26
C GLY A 216 -6.51 -1.31 6.46
N THR A 217 -5.76 -0.99 5.39
CA THR A 217 -4.67 0.00 5.44
C THR A 217 -5.14 1.42 5.81
N PHE A 218 -6.43 1.71 5.63
CA PHE A 218 -7.03 3.00 5.98
C PHE A 218 -7.62 3.03 7.40
N GLN A 219 -7.61 1.91 8.10
CA GLN A 219 -8.18 1.85 9.45
C GLN A 219 -7.15 2.35 10.47
N PRO A 220 -7.57 3.22 11.42
CA PRO A 220 -6.69 3.65 12.48
C PRO A 220 -6.38 2.49 13.43
N VAL A 221 -5.19 2.51 14.02
CA VAL A 221 -4.84 1.61 15.13
C VAL A 221 -5.71 1.96 16.32
N ARG A 222 -6.37 0.96 16.92
CA ARG A 222 -7.38 1.17 17.99
C ARG A 222 -6.96 0.60 19.35
N VAL A 223 -5.70 0.25 19.51
CA VAL A 223 -5.11 -0.27 20.73
C VAL A 223 -4.18 0.76 21.36
N GLU A 224 -3.91 0.64 22.66
CA GLU A 224 -2.95 1.53 23.33
C GLU A 224 -1.50 1.06 23.13
N ASN A 225 -1.26 -0.24 23.26
CA ASN A 225 0.06 -0.83 23.05
C ASN A 225 0.14 -1.42 21.64
N ILE A 226 1.24 -1.14 20.94
CA ILE A 226 1.40 -1.61 19.55
C ILE A 226 1.44 -3.13 19.43
N GLU A 227 1.93 -3.82 20.47
CA GLU A 227 2.03 -5.28 20.51
C GLU A 227 0.65 -5.96 20.51
N ASP A 228 -0.42 -5.24 20.93
CA ASP A 228 -1.80 -5.73 20.94
C ASP A 228 -2.49 -5.56 19.58
N HIS A 229 -1.83 -4.86 18.62
CA HIS A 229 -2.40 -4.63 17.30
C HIS A 229 -2.33 -5.87 16.42
N ILE A 230 -3.48 -6.21 15.82
CA ILE A 230 -3.60 -7.31 14.86
C ILE A 230 -3.62 -6.71 13.45
N MET A 231 -2.58 -7.00 12.67
CA MET A 231 -2.51 -6.57 11.27
C MET A 231 -3.53 -7.32 10.41
N HIS A 232 -4.15 -6.58 9.50
CA HIS A 232 -4.96 -7.18 8.44
C HIS A 232 -4.07 -8.03 7.51
N ALA A 233 -4.60 -9.18 7.13
CA ALA A 233 -3.93 -10.07 6.18
C ALA A 233 -4.06 -9.51 4.76
N GLU A 234 -2.95 -9.46 4.03
CA GLU A 234 -2.88 -9.04 2.63
C GLU A 234 -2.14 -10.10 1.81
N TYR A 235 -2.68 -10.41 0.63
CA TYR A 235 -2.12 -11.44 -0.22
C TYR A 235 -0.87 -10.96 -0.96
N VAL A 236 0.19 -11.76 -0.89
CA VAL A 236 1.52 -11.50 -1.48
C VAL A 236 1.87 -12.58 -2.50
N GLU A 237 2.39 -12.16 -3.64
CA GLU A 237 3.08 -13.00 -4.62
C GLU A 237 4.51 -12.50 -4.79
N LEU A 238 5.48 -13.36 -4.46
CA LEU A 238 6.89 -13.13 -4.66
C LEU A 238 7.50 -14.38 -5.30
N SER A 239 7.97 -14.25 -6.55
CA SER A 239 8.42 -15.38 -7.37
C SER A 239 9.87 -15.77 -7.08
N GLN A 240 10.29 -16.92 -7.65
CA GLN A 240 11.67 -17.39 -7.57
C GLN A 240 12.65 -16.45 -8.29
N GLU A 241 12.21 -15.78 -9.36
CA GLU A 241 13.02 -14.81 -10.10
C GLU A 241 13.38 -13.63 -9.20
N VAL A 242 12.43 -13.12 -8.44
CA VAL A 242 12.65 -12.04 -7.46
C VAL A 242 13.62 -12.50 -6.36
N CYS A 243 13.46 -13.73 -5.85
CA CYS A 243 14.40 -14.30 -4.87
C CYS A 243 15.82 -14.34 -5.42
N ASN A 244 15.99 -14.85 -6.64
CA ASN A 244 17.29 -14.97 -7.29
C ASN A 244 17.94 -13.59 -7.48
N ALA A 245 17.19 -12.59 -7.96
CA ALA A 245 17.67 -11.23 -8.16
C ALA A 245 18.14 -10.60 -6.82
N ILE A 246 17.38 -10.80 -5.74
CA ILE A 246 17.74 -10.33 -4.39
C ILE A 246 19.04 -10.99 -3.93
N ILE A 247 19.15 -12.32 -4.05
CA ILE A 247 20.34 -13.07 -3.61
C ILE A 247 21.57 -12.63 -4.41
N GLU A 248 21.46 -12.48 -5.73
CA GLU A 248 22.55 -12.03 -6.59
C GLU A 248 23.00 -10.61 -6.26
N THR A 249 22.03 -9.70 -6.05
CA THR A 249 22.30 -8.30 -5.64
C THR A 249 23.07 -8.27 -4.33
N LYS A 250 22.67 -9.04 -3.32
CA LYS A 250 23.37 -9.13 -2.04
C LYS A 250 24.75 -9.73 -2.17
N LYS A 251 24.93 -10.80 -2.97
CA LYS A 251 26.26 -11.40 -3.25
C LYS A 251 27.21 -10.42 -3.95
N ALA A 252 26.67 -9.52 -4.78
CA ALA A 252 27.42 -8.46 -5.44
C ALA A 252 27.78 -7.28 -4.52
N GLY A 253 27.33 -7.30 -3.26
CA GLY A 253 27.51 -6.18 -2.30
C GLY A 253 26.71 -4.94 -2.65
N LYS A 254 25.62 -5.10 -3.43
CA LYS A 254 24.72 -4.04 -3.84
C LYS A 254 23.46 -4.01 -2.97
N ARG A 255 22.70 -2.91 -3.07
CA ARG A 255 21.55 -2.65 -2.21
C ARG A 255 20.26 -3.17 -2.82
N VAL A 256 19.41 -3.71 -1.97
CA VAL A 256 18.00 -3.96 -2.26
C VAL A 256 17.19 -2.78 -1.72
N ILE A 257 16.55 -2.05 -2.61
CA ILE A 257 15.80 -0.81 -2.31
C ILE A 257 14.30 -1.09 -2.53
N ALA A 258 13.53 -1.06 -1.46
CA ALA A 258 12.09 -1.24 -1.54
C ALA A 258 11.40 0.07 -1.91
N VAL A 259 10.49 0.02 -2.89
CA VAL A 259 9.60 1.13 -3.24
C VAL A 259 8.23 0.89 -2.61
N GLY A 260 7.97 1.60 -1.52
CA GLY A 260 6.78 1.48 -0.68
C GLY A 260 6.89 0.45 0.44
N THR A 261 6.12 0.70 1.48
CA THR A 261 6.00 -0.19 2.65
C THR A 261 5.43 -1.55 2.28
N THR A 262 4.64 -1.65 1.21
CA THR A 262 4.12 -2.91 0.67
C THR A 262 5.23 -3.79 0.11
N SER A 263 6.19 -3.22 -0.62
CA SER A 263 7.36 -3.95 -1.10
C SER A 263 8.24 -4.44 0.07
N VAL A 264 8.44 -3.59 1.10
CA VAL A 264 9.12 -4.00 2.35
C VAL A 264 8.42 -5.20 2.97
N ARG A 265 7.11 -5.12 3.17
CA ARG A 265 6.34 -6.19 3.81
C ARG A 265 6.40 -7.49 3.01
N SER A 266 6.32 -7.42 1.68
CA SER A 266 6.42 -8.60 0.81
C SER A 266 7.77 -9.29 0.94
N VAL A 267 8.85 -8.54 0.81
CA VAL A 267 10.23 -9.06 0.83
C VAL A 267 10.61 -9.58 2.21
N GLU A 268 10.30 -8.82 3.27
CA GLU A 268 10.63 -9.24 4.65
C GLU A 268 9.77 -10.42 5.12
N THR A 269 8.53 -10.57 4.62
CA THR A 269 7.71 -11.77 4.86
C THR A 269 8.35 -13.01 4.23
N ALA A 270 8.77 -12.93 2.97
CA ALA A 270 9.40 -14.04 2.27
C ALA A 270 10.74 -14.44 2.89
N ALA A 271 11.51 -13.46 3.39
CA ALA A 271 12.74 -13.71 4.11
C ALA A 271 12.51 -14.33 5.51
N LEU A 272 11.46 -13.88 6.22
CA LEU A 272 11.06 -14.47 7.49
C LEU A 272 10.59 -15.92 7.31
N SER A 273 9.81 -16.20 6.26
CA SER A 273 9.37 -17.55 5.91
C SER A 273 10.56 -18.48 5.67
N ALA A 274 11.56 -18.03 4.90
CA ALA A 274 12.78 -18.79 4.65
C ALA A 274 13.53 -19.11 5.96
N GLU A 275 13.65 -18.13 6.88
CA GLU A 275 14.28 -18.35 8.19
C GLU A 275 13.49 -19.36 9.05
N GLU A 276 12.17 -19.23 9.12
CA GLU A 276 11.29 -20.13 9.88
C GLU A 276 11.28 -21.56 9.33
N ASN A 277 11.40 -21.72 8.00
CA ASN A 277 11.50 -23.01 7.33
C ASN A 277 12.91 -23.62 7.40
N GLY A 278 13.88 -22.91 7.98
CA GLY A 278 15.28 -23.36 8.02
C GLY A 278 15.94 -23.42 6.64
N ASN A 279 15.45 -22.64 5.69
CA ASN A 279 16.03 -22.52 4.36
C ASN A 279 17.39 -21.82 4.48
N PRO A 280 18.48 -22.38 3.90
CA PRO A 280 19.80 -21.73 3.94
C PRO A 280 19.88 -20.46 3.09
N ASP A 281 18.95 -20.27 2.17
CA ASP A 281 18.85 -19.06 1.35
C ASP A 281 18.25 -17.91 2.16
N LEU A 282 18.64 -16.70 1.80
CA LEU A 282 18.19 -15.47 2.45
C LEU A 282 16.67 -15.25 2.36
N ILE A 283 16.05 -15.76 1.31
CA ILE A 283 14.66 -15.55 0.94
C ILE A 283 14.15 -16.70 0.09
N GLU A 284 12.87 -17.00 0.17
CA GLU A 284 12.20 -18.04 -0.63
C GLU A 284 10.96 -17.51 -1.34
N PRO A 285 10.45 -18.14 -2.40
CA PRO A 285 9.18 -17.77 -3.03
C PRO A 285 8.02 -17.77 -2.03
N TYR A 286 7.14 -16.80 -2.15
CA TYR A 286 6.02 -16.65 -1.22
C TYR A 286 4.73 -16.32 -1.96
N PHE A 287 3.68 -17.15 -1.76
CA PHE A 287 2.36 -17.03 -2.39
C PHE A 287 1.28 -17.27 -1.35
N SER A 288 1.10 -16.33 -0.43
CA SER A 288 0.14 -16.46 0.66
C SER A 288 -0.17 -15.11 1.29
N ASP A 289 -1.09 -15.11 2.25
CA ASP A 289 -1.40 -13.94 3.05
C ASP A 289 -0.25 -13.61 4.03
N THR A 290 0.05 -12.32 4.18
CA THR A 290 0.94 -11.81 5.20
C THR A 290 0.20 -10.92 6.19
N SER A 291 0.45 -11.12 7.46
CA SER A 291 0.07 -10.22 8.55
C SER A 291 1.29 -9.64 9.26
N ILE A 292 2.43 -9.58 8.58
CA ILE A 292 3.67 -9.05 9.17
C ILE A 292 3.46 -7.63 9.69
N PHE A 293 3.77 -7.42 10.96
CA PHE A 293 3.76 -6.12 11.61
C PHE A 293 5.18 -5.72 11.98
N ILE A 294 5.69 -4.69 11.32
CA ILE A 294 7.04 -4.19 11.50
C ILE A 294 6.99 -2.89 12.31
N TYR A 295 7.63 -2.90 13.45
CA TYR A 295 7.73 -1.77 14.39
C TYR A 295 9.11 -1.78 15.07
N PRO A 296 9.55 -0.73 15.77
CA PRO A 296 10.85 -0.66 16.41
C PRO A 296 11.15 -1.90 17.26
N GLY A 297 12.32 -2.50 17.06
CA GLY A 297 12.74 -3.78 17.64
C GLY A 297 12.61 -4.97 16.67
N LYS A 298 11.97 -4.82 15.52
CA LYS A 298 11.95 -5.83 14.45
C LYS A 298 13.13 -5.65 13.51
N SER A 299 13.73 -6.76 13.10
CA SER A 299 14.90 -6.78 12.20
C SER A 299 14.48 -6.81 10.73
N PHE A 300 15.24 -6.10 9.90
CA PHE A 300 15.13 -6.20 8.43
C PHE A 300 16.24 -7.11 7.91
N ARG A 301 15.85 -8.11 7.12
CA ARG A 301 16.73 -9.17 6.61
C ARG A 301 17.32 -8.82 5.25
N VAL A 302 16.50 -8.20 4.41
CA VAL A 302 16.79 -8.00 2.98
C VAL A 302 16.94 -6.52 2.63
N VAL A 303 15.99 -5.66 3.04
CA VAL A 303 15.90 -4.29 2.59
C VAL A 303 17.03 -3.41 3.16
N ASP A 304 17.74 -2.69 2.29
CA ASP A 304 18.86 -1.79 2.64
C ASP A 304 18.48 -0.31 2.55
N ALA A 305 17.53 0.04 1.67
CA ALA A 305 16.99 1.39 1.57
C ALA A 305 15.49 1.35 1.23
N LEU A 306 14.79 2.41 1.54
CA LEU A 306 13.35 2.53 1.40
C LEU A 306 12.99 3.85 0.73
N ILE A 307 12.17 3.79 -0.33
CA ILE A 307 11.47 4.95 -0.90
C ILE A 307 10.01 4.86 -0.43
N THR A 308 9.49 5.90 0.22
CA THR A 308 8.14 5.88 0.78
C THR A 308 7.52 7.28 0.80
N ASN A 309 6.20 7.36 0.98
CA ASN A 309 5.50 8.61 1.28
C ASN A 309 5.66 8.97 2.77
N PHE A 310 5.23 10.17 3.12
CA PHE A 310 4.98 10.51 4.52
C PHE A 310 3.64 9.91 4.98
N HIS A 311 3.63 9.32 6.16
CA HIS A 311 2.51 8.57 6.71
C HIS A 311 1.80 9.34 7.84
N LEU A 312 0.60 8.87 8.22
CA LEU A 312 -0.20 9.42 9.32
C LEU A 312 0.51 9.27 10.67
N PRO A 313 0.30 10.23 11.59
CA PRO A 313 0.59 10.00 13.00
C PRO A 313 -0.07 8.72 13.49
N GLU A 314 0.60 8.00 14.37
CA GLU A 314 0.08 6.80 15.06
C GLU A 314 -0.30 5.63 14.13
N SER A 315 0.09 5.68 12.85
CA SER A 315 -0.17 4.59 11.88
C SER A 315 0.87 3.48 11.98
N THR A 316 0.49 2.28 11.54
CA THR A 316 1.43 1.15 11.41
C THR A 316 2.58 1.44 10.45
N LEU A 317 2.38 2.38 9.51
CA LEU A 317 3.37 2.73 8.50
C LEU A 317 4.48 3.64 9.04
N ILE A 318 4.18 4.62 9.92
CA ILE A 318 5.25 5.38 10.60
C ILE A 318 6.02 4.48 11.58
N MET A 319 5.37 3.45 12.15
CA MET A 319 6.02 2.45 12.99
C MET A 319 7.06 1.64 12.19
N LEU A 320 6.71 1.23 10.95
CA LEU A 320 7.63 0.56 10.04
C LEU A 320 8.83 1.45 9.68
N VAL A 321 8.58 2.71 9.31
CA VAL A 321 9.66 3.68 9.02
C VAL A 321 10.55 3.88 10.24
N SER A 322 9.97 3.97 11.43
CA SER A 322 10.71 4.10 12.69
C SER A 322 11.54 2.85 13.02
N ALA A 323 11.04 1.67 12.67
CA ALA A 323 11.83 0.44 12.78
C ALA A 323 13.03 0.42 11.81
N PHE A 324 12.88 1.05 10.65
CA PHE A 324 13.91 1.06 9.60
C PHE A 324 15.02 2.10 9.85
N ALA A 325 14.62 3.33 10.16
CA ALA A 325 15.53 4.48 10.30
C ALA A 325 15.95 4.79 11.75
N GLY A 326 15.23 4.21 12.72
CA GLY A 326 15.30 4.61 14.12
C GLY A 326 14.16 5.58 14.50
N PHE A 327 13.62 5.40 15.68
CA PHE A 327 12.46 6.17 16.17
C PHE A 327 12.76 7.68 16.20
N SER A 328 13.84 8.09 16.88
CA SER A 328 14.19 9.50 17.01
C SER A 328 14.50 10.16 15.66
N HIS A 329 15.21 9.46 14.76
CA HIS A 329 15.50 9.96 13.41
C HIS A 329 14.22 10.17 12.61
N THR A 330 13.29 9.21 12.67
CA THR A 330 12.00 9.29 11.97
C THR A 330 11.17 10.46 12.47
N ILE A 331 10.96 10.59 13.79
CA ILE A 331 10.17 11.68 14.35
C ILE A 331 10.76 13.05 14.03
N ASN A 332 12.11 13.19 14.08
CA ASN A 332 12.79 14.42 13.69
C ASN A 332 12.60 14.73 12.19
N ALA A 333 12.68 13.73 11.32
CA ALA A 333 12.45 13.89 9.89
C ALA A 333 11.00 14.35 9.60
N TYR A 334 10.01 13.78 10.28
CA TYR A 334 8.60 14.17 10.13
C TYR A 334 8.34 15.59 10.64
N LYS A 335 8.93 15.99 11.78
CA LYS A 335 8.88 17.38 12.26
C LYS A 335 9.51 18.35 11.25
N SER A 336 10.69 18.01 10.73
CA SER A 336 11.34 18.81 9.69
C SER A 336 10.48 18.90 8.41
N ALA A 337 9.80 17.83 8.02
CA ALA A 337 8.90 17.84 6.88
C ALA A 337 7.70 18.77 7.10
N VAL A 338 7.09 18.78 8.28
CA VAL A 338 5.99 19.71 8.64
C VAL A 338 6.50 21.15 8.62
N GLU A 339 7.62 21.45 9.27
CA GLU A 339 8.23 22.79 9.30
C GLU A 339 8.56 23.32 7.90
N ASN A 340 9.04 22.43 7.03
CA ASN A 340 9.37 22.77 5.64
C ASN A 340 8.18 22.62 4.68
N ARG A 341 6.94 22.41 5.22
CA ARG A 341 5.70 22.33 4.46
C ARG A 341 5.73 21.30 3.34
N TYR A 342 6.22 20.09 3.62
CA TYR A 342 6.06 18.93 2.74
C TYR A 342 4.59 18.55 2.67
N ARG A 343 4.21 17.94 1.54
CA ARG A 343 2.87 17.38 1.34
C ARG A 343 2.86 15.95 1.85
N PHE A 344 1.79 15.55 2.50
CA PHE A 344 1.65 14.24 3.14
C PHE A 344 0.69 13.32 2.40
N PHE A 345 0.82 12.02 2.61
CA PHE A 345 0.04 10.89 2.11
C PHE A 345 0.20 10.58 0.63
N SER A 346 -0.83 9.90 0.03
CA SER A 346 -0.77 9.24 -1.28
C SER A 346 -0.29 10.14 -2.41
N TYR A 347 -0.78 11.38 -2.45
CA TYR A 347 -0.42 12.39 -3.45
C TYR A 347 0.60 13.42 -2.92
N GLY A 348 1.21 13.09 -1.79
CA GLY A 348 2.19 13.97 -1.13
C GLY A 348 3.58 13.90 -1.75
N ASP A 349 4.56 14.25 -0.93
CA ASP A 349 5.98 14.17 -1.24
C ASP A 349 6.57 12.84 -0.76
N ALA A 350 7.83 12.57 -1.07
CA ALA A 350 8.48 11.30 -0.81
C ALA A 350 9.64 11.40 0.17
N MET A 351 10.06 10.25 0.70
CA MET A 351 11.28 10.05 1.47
C MET A 351 12.16 9.00 0.79
N PHE A 352 13.47 9.21 0.83
CA PHE A 352 14.49 8.18 0.59
C PHE A 352 15.23 7.94 1.89
N ILE A 353 15.20 6.72 2.39
CA ILE A 353 15.69 6.38 3.72
C ILE A 353 16.73 5.25 3.61
N THR A 354 17.91 5.44 4.15
CA THR A 354 18.87 4.34 4.32
C THR A 354 18.64 3.63 5.66
N LYS A 355 18.89 2.33 5.69
CA LYS A 355 18.70 1.50 6.88
C LYS A 355 19.63 1.96 8.03
N ASN A 356 19.09 2.05 9.23
CA ASN A 356 19.90 2.20 10.43
C ASN A 356 20.40 0.82 10.89
N PRO A 357 21.71 0.56 10.88
CA PRO A 357 22.27 -0.72 11.29
C PRO A 357 22.18 -0.96 12.80
N ASN A 358 21.91 0.08 13.60
CA ASN A 358 22.02 0.07 15.06
C ASN A 358 20.67 0.13 15.79
N VAL A 359 19.54 0.06 15.08
CA VAL A 359 18.20 0.20 15.71
C VAL A 359 17.95 -0.89 16.73
N LYS A 360 17.72 -0.49 17.98
CA LYS A 360 17.35 -1.35 19.10
C LYS A 360 16.19 -0.69 19.87
N GLY A 361 14.97 -0.98 19.48
CA GLY A 361 13.78 -0.45 20.19
C GLY A 361 13.50 1.03 19.92
N LEU A 362 13.22 1.82 20.98
CA LEU A 362 12.90 3.26 20.91
C LEU A 362 14.14 4.19 20.97
N GLU A 363 15.33 3.66 20.87
CA GLU A 363 16.57 4.46 20.88
C GLU A 363 16.79 5.22 19.57
#